data_496560dd4b884bc6bad9eb7ce8e0a51f
#
_entry.id   496560dd4b884bc6bad9eb7ce8e0a51f
#
_cell.length_a   1.000
_cell.length_b   1.000
_cell.length_c   1.000
_cell.angle_alpha   90.00
_cell.angle_beta   90.00
_cell.angle_gamma   90.00
#
_symmetry.space_group_name_H-M   'P 1'
#
loop_
_entity.id
_entity.type
_entity.pdbx_description
1 polymer ?
#
loop_
_entity_poly.entity_id
_entity_poly.type
_entity_poly.pdbx_seq_one_letter_code
_entity_poly.pdbx_strand_id
1 'polypeptide(L)'
;MSKRHEPNSIKIEESVKLALEEDIGIGDITGELIDPLQTQSAILLCREESILCGSKWFEAAFKIIDPNVNIFWNKEEGALIETNTEVATIEGNSKCMVASERTGLNFLQMMSGIAYKTFCYQKELKGSNTKLLDTRKTLPGLRYEQKYSVVIGGGQNHRMGLYDAALVKENHIASSGSIKKAVDTLRNNEVKIIEVEVENLNELQEAIDSGADIAMLDNFKQTDLVTAAELSLIHI
;
A
#
# COMPACT_ATOMS: atom_id res chain seq x y z
N MET A 1 -2.68 17.29 -12.89
CA MET A 1 -3.41 16.64 -11.79
C MET A 1 -3.56 15.17 -12.16
N SER A 2 -2.79 14.29 -11.54
CA SER A 2 -2.90 12.84 -11.70
C SER A 2 -4.29 12.41 -11.25
N LYS A 3 -4.98 11.54 -12.02
CA LYS A 3 -6.24 10.91 -11.58
C LYS A 3 -5.93 10.25 -10.23
N ARG A 4 -6.50 10.79 -9.12
CA ARG A 4 -6.41 10.16 -7.79
C ARG A 4 -6.87 8.73 -7.97
N HIS A 5 -6.10 7.78 -7.49
CA HIS A 5 -6.45 6.36 -7.52
C HIS A 5 -7.65 6.17 -6.60
N GLU A 6 -8.84 6.05 -7.17
CA GLU A 6 -10.03 5.78 -6.38
C GLU A 6 -9.98 4.33 -5.90
N PRO A 7 -10.01 4.08 -4.58
CA PRO A 7 -9.88 2.73 -4.08
C PRO A 7 -11.16 1.91 -4.36
N ASN A 8 -10.99 0.60 -4.50
CA ASN A 8 -12.08 -0.32 -4.77
C ASN A 8 -12.97 -0.49 -3.52
N SER A 9 -14.22 -0.03 -3.59
CA SER A 9 -15.18 -0.05 -2.47
C SER A 9 -15.46 -1.47 -1.94
N ILE A 10 -15.49 -2.48 -2.82
CA ILE A 10 -15.74 -3.88 -2.40
C ILE A 10 -14.59 -4.37 -1.52
N LYS A 11 -13.35 -4.12 -1.91
CA LYS A 11 -12.18 -4.51 -1.11
C LYS A 11 -12.12 -3.79 0.24
N ILE A 12 -12.51 -2.52 0.27
CA ILE A 12 -12.62 -1.77 1.53
C ILE A 12 -13.63 -2.45 2.45
N GLU A 13 -14.83 -2.70 1.93
CA GLU A 13 -15.90 -3.30 2.72
C GLU A 13 -15.53 -4.69 3.25
N GLU A 14 -14.90 -5.53 2.42
CA GLU A 14 -14.44 -6.87 2.82
C GLU A 14 -13.41 -6.79 3.96
N SER A 15 -12.36 -5.97 3.83
CA SER A 15 -11.31 -5.86 4.85
C SER A 15 -11.82 -5.24 6.15
N VAL A 16 -12.70 -4.24 6.05
CA VAL A 16 -13.29 -3.60 7.25
C VAL A 16 -14.26 -4.51 7.97
N LYS A 17 -15.09 -5.29 7.25
CA LYS A 17 -15.98 -6.28 7.87
C LYS A 17 -15.20 -7.32 8.66
N LEU A 18 -14.13 -7.87 8.10
CA LEU A 18 -13.27 -8.83 8.82
C LEU A 18 -12.67 -8.24 10.08
N ALA A 19 -12.22 -6.99 10.04
CA ALA A 19 -11.66 -6.32 11.21
C ALA A 19 -12.72 -5.97 12.27
N LEU A 20 -13.93 -5.61 11.87
CA LEU A 20 -15.06 -5.42 12.80
C LEU A 20 -15.51 -6.74 13.43
N GLU A 21 -15.52 -7.84 12.67
CA GLU A 21 -15.82 -9.18 13.21
C GLU A 21 -14.76 -9.61 14.24
N GLU A 22 -13.48 -9.30 14.02
CA GLU A 22 -12.40 -9.59 14.96
C GLU A 22 -12.57 -8.82 16.27
N ASP A 23 -12.94 -7.54 16.21
CA ASP A 23 -13.01 -6.65 17.40
C ASP A 23 -14.32 -6.80 18.17
N ILE A 24 -15.45 -6.91 17.50
CA ILE A 24 -16.79 -6.95 18.11
C ILE A 24 -17.19 -8.39 18.47
N GLY A 25 -16.86 -9.37 17.65
CA GLY A 25 -17.20 -10.77 17.86
C GLY A 25 -18.71 -10.99 18.06
N ILE A 26 -19.05 -11.55 19.23
CA ILE A 26 -20.46 -11.82 19.61
C ILE A 26 -21.18 -10.61 20.21
N GLY A 27 -20.49 -9.47 20.40
CA GLY A 27 -21.08 -8.22 20.90
C GLY A 27 -20.13 -7.39 21.76
N ASP A 28 -20.38 -6.09 21.83
CA ASP A 28 -19.66 -5.14 22.68
C ASP A 28 -20.25 -5.16 24.11
N ILE A 29 -19.54 -5.80 25.03
CA ILE A 29 -19.97 -5.96 26.43
C ILE A 29 -20.05 -4.59 27.14
N THR A 30 -19.09 -3.69 26.89
CA THR A 30 -19.06 -2.36 27.53
C THR A 30 -20.01 -1.37 26.88
N GLY A 31 -20.36 -1.57 25.63
CA GLY A 31 -21.37 -0.82 24.91
C GLY A 31 -22.77 -0.91 25.52
N GLU A 32 -23.05 -1.95 26.34
CA GLU A 32 -24.31 -2.06 27.11
C GLU A 32 -24.44 -0.98 28.19
N LEU A 33 -23.37 -0.28 28.55
CA LEU A 33 -23.39 0.85 29.50
C LEU A 33 -23.86 2.17 28.84
N ILE A 34 -23.93 2.21 27.50
CA ILE A 34 -24.29 3.41 26.75
C ILE A 34 -25.78 3.34 26.38
N ASP A 35 -26.49 4.44 26.66
CA ASP A 35 -27.89 4.57 26.26
C ASP A 35 -28.00 4.43 24.72
N PRO A 36 -28.82 3.49 24.19
CA PRO A 36 -28.96 3.24 22.77
C PRO A 36 -29.51 4.43 21.98
N LEU A 37 -30.13 5.41 22.65
CA LEU A 37 -30.63 6.64 22.01
C LEU A 37 -29.67 7.81 22.12
N GLN A 38 -28.56 7.65 22.84
CA GLN A 38 -27.60 8.74 23.01
C GLN A 38 -26.85 9.01 21.70
N THR A 39 -26.77 10.29 21.36
CA THR A 39 -25.94 10.78 20.25
C THR A 39 -24.81 11.64 20.78
N GLN A 40 -23.70 11.69 20.06
CA GLN A 40 -22.54 12.52 20.41
C GLN A 40 -21.83 13.03 19.16
N SER A 41 -20.96 14.04 19.38
CA SER A 41 -19.99 14.51 18.41
C SER A 41 -18.59 14.23 18.95
N ALA A 42 -17.69 13.73 18.10
CA ALA A 42 -16.30 13.47 18.41
C ALA A 42 -15.39 14.12 17.38
N ILE A 43 -14.18 14.52 17.80
CA ILE A 43 -13.18 15.14 16.94
C ILE A 43 -12.03 14.15 16.74
N LEU A 44 -11.66 13.91 15.48
CA LEU A 44 -10.45 13.20 15.12
C LEU A 44 -9.27 14.18 15.10
N LEU A 45 -8.34 14.02 16.04
CA LEU A 45 -7.16 14.86 16.19
C LEU A 45 -5.90 14.09 15.76
N CYS A 46 -5.13 14.65 14.83
CA CYS A 46 -3.81 14.15 14.48
C CYS A 46 -2.75 14.80 15.36
N ARG A 47 -1.99 14.00 16.13
CA ARG A 47 -1.03 14.47 17.12
C ARG A 47 0.41 14.56 16.60
N GLU A 48 0.68 14.01 15.42
CA GLU A 48 1.99 13.99 14.78
C GLU A 48 1.85 14.42 13.32
N GLU A 49 2.93 14.91 12.70
CA GLU A 49 2.93 15.18 11.26
C GLU A 49 2.70 13.89 10.50
N SER A 50 1.77 13.89 9.55
CA SER A 50 1.37 12.69 8.82
C SER A 50 0.83 13.01 7.42
N ILE A 51 0.59 11.98 6.61
CA ILE A 51 -0.22 12.06 5.38
C ILE A 51 -1.55 11.38 5.67
N LEU A 52 -2.67 12.08 5.47
CA LEU A 52 -3.98 11.46 5.63
C LEU A 52 -4.17 10.35 4.59
N CYS A 53 -4.31 9.12 5.06
CA CYS A 53 -4.54 7.97 4.20
C CYS A 53 -5.43 6.94 4.90
N GLY A 54 -6.45 6.45 4.18
CA GLY A 54 -7.39 5.47 4.72
C GLY A 54 -8.73 6.06 5.17
N SER A 55 -9.06 7.29 4.78
CA SER A 55 -10.33 7.94 5.09
C SER A 55 -11.55 7.07 4.71
N LYS A 56 -11.49 6.38 3.57
CA LYS A 56 -12.56 5.48 3.10
C LYS A 56 -12.73 4.23 3.99
N TRP A 57 -11.66 3.68 4.53
CA TRP A 57 -11.72 2.56 5.49
C TRP A 57 -12.26 3.03 6.84
N PHE A 58 -11.82 4.21 7.30
CA PHE A 58 -12.38 4.83 8.49
C PHE A 58 -13.89 5.04 8.35
N GLU A 59 -14.35 5.67 7.27
CA GLU A 59 -15.78 5.85 6.99
C GLU A 59 -16.53 4.51 6.96
N ALA A 60 -15.97 3.49 6.30
CA ALA A 60 -16.61 2.17 6.19
C ALA A 60 -16.77 1.51 7.56
N ALA A 61 -15.78 1.64 8.47
CA ALA A 61 -15.89 1.08 9.83
C ALA A 61 -17.09 1.65 10.60
N PHE A 62 -17.33 2.94 10.47
CA PHE A 62 -18.48 3.58 11.10
C PHE A 62 -19.80 3.27 10.39
N LYS A 63 -19.84 3.37 9.06
CA LYS A 63 -21.07 3.21 8.28
C LYS A 63 -21.60 1.78 8.22
N ILE A 64 -20.74 0.79 8.38
CA ILE A 64 -21.17 -0.62 8.49
C ILE A 64 -21.94 -0.84 9.79
N ILE A 65 -21.57 -0.19 10.88
CA ILE A 65 -22.23 -0.28 12.18
C ILE A 65 -23.46 0.64 12.26
N ASP A 66 -23.32 1.89 11.79
CA ASP A 66 -24.40 2.88 11.74
C ASP A 66 -24.42 3.60 10.39
N PRO A 67 -25.32 3.24 9.48
CA PRO A 67 -25.43 3.95 8.18
C PRO A 67 -25.78 5.44 8.29
N ASN A 68 -26.31 5.89 9.45
CA ASN A 68 -26.72 7.28 9.67
C ASN A 68 -25.61 8.17 10.24
N VAL A 69 -24.42 7.61 10.56
CA VAL A 69 -23.29 8.40 11.04
C VAL A 69 -22.86 9.44 10.00
N ASN A 70 -22.58 10.65 10.46
CA ASN A 70 -22.03 11.71 9.64
C ASN A 70 -20.55 11.91 9.98
N ILE A 71 -19.70 11.95 8.93
CA ILE A 71 -18.27 12.22 9.07
C ILE A 71 -17.91 13.40 8.17
N PHE A 72 -17.44 14.46 8.79
CA PHE A 72 -17.07 15.70 8.11
C PHE A 72 -15.55 15.84 8.11
N TRP A 73 -14.93 15.63 6.98
CA TRP A 73 -13.48 15.74 6.82
C TRP A 73 -13.05 17.19 6.62
N ASN A 74 -12.12 17.67 7.46
CA ASN A 74 -11.47 18.98 7.31
C ASN A 74 -10.26 18.92 6.38
N LYS A 75 -9.80 17.73 6.03
CA LYS A 75 -8.65 17.47 5.16
C LYS A 75 -9.01 16.40 4.14
N GLU A 76 -8.39 16.49 2.97
CA GLU A 76 -8.57 15.52 1.89
C GLU A 76 -7.57 14.36 2.00
N GLU A 77 -7.95 13.20 1.47
CA GLU A 77 -7.04 12.05 1.29
C GLU A 77 -5.75 12.47 0.57
N GLY A 78 -4.59 12.10 1.11
CA GLY A 78 -3.28 12.46 0.62
C GLY A 78 -2.77 13.85 1.07
N ALA A 79 -3.53 14.58 1.88
CA ALA A 79 -3.06 15.85 2.43
C ALA A 79 -1.97 15.62 3.50
N LEU A 80 -0.96 16.50 3.51
CA LEU A 80 -0.03 16.62 4.63
C LEU A 80 -0.76 17.24 5.82
N ILE A 81 -0.73 16.56 6.95
CA ILE A 81 -1.38 16.97 8.19
C ILE A 81 -0.30 17.42 9.16
N GLU A 82 -0.44 18.64 9.67
CA GLU A 82 0.44 19.18 10.72
C GLU A 82 0.04 18.63 12.10
N THR A 83 0.97 18.68 13.02
CA THR A 83 0.76 18.28 14.42
C THR A 83 -0.40 19.06 15.06
N ASN A 84 -1.23 18.35 15.84
CA ASN A 84 -2.40 18.88 16.54
C ASN A 84 -3.48 19.49 15.63
N THR A 85 -3.64 18.89 14.44
CA THR A 85 -4.69 19.28 13.48
C THR A 85 -5.96 18.46 13.69
N GLU A 86 -7.11 19.12 13.73
CA GLU A 86 -8.42 18.49 13.66
C GLU A 86 -8.68 18.01 12.21
N VAL A 87 -8.75 16.69 12.04
CA VAL A 87 -8.82 16.04 10.71
C VAL A 87 -10.25 15.81 10.28
N ALA A 88 -11.11 15.44 11.23
CA ALA A 88 -12.54 15.22 10.97
C ALA A 88 -13.38 15.42 12.24
N THR A 89 -14.68 15.65 12.02
CA THR A 89 -15.70 15.57 13.05
C THR A 89 -16.65 14.42 12.72
N ILE A 90 -16.99 13.62 13.72
CA ILE A 90 -17.88 12.45 13.62
C ILE A 90 -19.11 12.70 14.48
N GLU A 91 -20.31 12.57 13.92
CA GLU A 91 -21.57 12.75 14.62
C GLU A 91 -22.49 11.54 14.41
N GLY A 92 -22.99 10.95 15.49
CA GLY A 92 -23.83 9.76 15.38
C GLY A 92 -24.21 9.17 16.72
N ASN A 93 -24.73 7.95 16.69
CA ASN A 93 -25.09 7.19 17.87
C ASN A 93 -23.85 6.86 18.70
N SER A 94 -23.85 7.19 19.99
CA SER A 94 -22.69 7.03 20.88
C SER A 94 -22.19 5.60 20.98
N LYS A 95 -23.09 4.62 21.11
CA LYS A 95 -22.75 3.20 21.21
C LYS A 95 -22.10 2.71 19.91
N CYS A 96 -22.67 3.07 18.76
CA CYS A 96 -22.14 2.71 17.44
C CYS A 96 -20.78 3.34 17.18
N MET A 97 -20.59 4.61 17.57
CA MET A 97 -19.31 5.31 17.41
C MET A 97 -18.21 4.65 18.23
N VAL A 98 -18.46 4.28 19.48
CA VAL A 98 -17.48 3.59 20.33
C VAL A 98 -17.12 2.22 19.76
N ALA A 99 -18.09 1.45 19.29
CA ALA A 99 -17.85 0.14 18.66
C ALA A 99 -17.04 0.20 17.36
N SER A 100 -17.13 1.32 16.62
CA SER A 100 -16.45 1.49 15.33
C SER A 100 -15.05 2.11 15.44
N GLU A 101 -14.80 2.87 16.52
CA GLU A 101 -13.65 3.76 16.68
C GLU A 101 -12.33 3.01 16.51
N ARG A 102 -12.14 1.90 17.22
CA ARG A 102 -10.85 1.19 17.23
C ARG A 102 -10.49 0.66 15.87
N THR A 103 -11.43 -0.01 15.20
CA THR A 103 -11.23 -0.53 13.84
C THR A 103 -10.94 0.59 12.84
N GLY A 104 -11.72 1.66 12.86
CA GLY A 104 -11.50 2.82 12.00
C GLY A 104 -10.12 3.46 12.21
N LEU A 105 -9.73 3.69 13.45
CA LEU A 105 -8.42 4.27 13.80
C LEU A 105 -7.26 3.34 13.42
N ASN A 106 -7.40 2.02 13.56
CA ASN A 106 -6.34 1.08 13.21
C ASN A 106 -6.01 1.15 11.70
N PHE A 107 -7.02 1.16 10.84
CA PHE A 107 -6.80 1.38 9.41
C PHE A 107 -6.16 2.74 9.13
N LEU A 108 -6.73 3.80 9.67
CA LEU A 108 -6.27 5.16 9.41
C LEU A 108 -4.82 5.38 9.86
N GLN A 109 -4.44 4.90 11.05
CA GLN A 109 -3.09 5.03 11.59
C GLN A 109 -2.07 4.21 10.78
N MET A 110 -2.37 2.94 10.49
CA MET A 110 -1.51 2.08 9.69
C MET A 110 -1.27 2.68 8.30
N MET A 111 -2.34 3.07 7.62
CA MET A 111 -2.28 3.57 6.25
C MET A 111 -1.60 4.94 6.17
N SER A 112 -1.92 5.85 7.09
CA SER A 112 -1.29 7.16 7.17
C SER A 112 0.21 7.06 7.50
N GLY A 113 0.60 6.14 8.39
CA GLY A 113 2.00 5.89 8.71
C GLY A 113 2.81 5.41 7.51
N ILE A 114 2.26 4.50 6.70
CA ILE A 114 2.91 4.03 5.46
C ILE A 114 3.00 5.15 4.43
N ALA A 115 1.90 5.90 4.23
CA ALA A 115 1.88 7.02 3.30
C ALA A 115 2.90 8.11 3.69
N TYR A 116 2.98 8.47 4.96
CA TYR A 116 3.94 9.43 5.46
C TYR A 116 5.39 8.95 5.31
N LYS A 117 5.68 7.69 5.65
CA LYS A 117 7.00 7.12 5.42
C LYS A 117 7.42 7.16 3.95
N THR A 118 6.49 6.82 3.06
CA THR A 118 6.68 6.90 1.61
C THR A 118 6.94 8.34 1.17
N PHE A 119 6.17 9.29 1.65
CA PHE A 119 6.35 10.72 1.39
C PHE A 119 7.74 11.22 1.82
N CYS A 120 8.23 10.80 2.98
CA CYS A 120 9.59 11.14 3.42
C CYS A 120 10.66 10.62 2.44
N TYR A 121 10.57 9.38 1.98
CA TYR A 121 11.49 8.85 0.98
C TYR A 121 11.37 9.59 -0.37
N GLN A 122 10.16 9.94 -0.79
CA GLN A 122 9.95 10.71 -2.02
C GLN A 122 10.59 12.11 -1.96
N LYS A 123 10.63 12.73 -0.77
CA LYS A 123 11.34 14.01 -0.59
C LYS A 123 12.83 13.88 -0.88
N GLU A 124 13.47 12.78 -0.45
CA GLU A 124 14.90 12.51 -0.71
C GLU A 124 15.19 12.24 -2.20
N LEU A 125 14.21 11.71 -2.94
CA LEU A 125 14.34 11.44 -4.37
C LEU A 125 14.03 12.65 -5.27
N LYS A 126 13.70 13.80 -4.67
CA LYS A 126 13.34 15.02 -5.40
C LYS A 126 14.47 15.49 -6.31
N GLY A 127 14.18 15.67 -7.58
CA GLY A 127 15.16 16.09 -8.60
C GLY A 127 15.87 14.94 -9.31
N SER A 128 15.57 13.68 -8.97
CA SER A 128 16.00 12.50 -9.71
C SER A 128 14.85 11.92 -10.56
N ASN A 129 15.19 11.03 -11.50
CA ASN A 129 14.22 10.23 -12.24
C ASN A 129 13.86 8.92 -11.51
N THR A 130 14.45 8.68 -10.34
CA THR A 130 14.25 7.47 -9.55
C THR A 130 12.81 7.40 -9.01
N LYS A 131 12.21 6.23 -9.09
CA LYS A 131 10.86 5.96 -8.58
C LYS A 131 10.96 5.04 -7.37
N LEU A 132 10.21 5.34 -6.33
CA LEU A 132 10.06 4.48 -5.17
C LEU A 132 8.96 3.45 -5.44
N LEU A 133 9.32 2.17 -5.42
CA LEU A 133 8.37 1.07 -5.61
C LEU A 133 8.13 0.33 -4.29
N ASP A 134 6.91 -0.16 -4.11
CA ASP A 134 6.60 -1.10 -3.04
C ASP A 134 7.01 -2.53 -3.38
N THR A 135 6.72 -3.47 -2.49
CA THR A 135 6.98 -4.89 -2.69
C THR A 135 5.78 -5.75 -2.31
N ARG A 136 5.91 -7.08 -2.43
CA ARG A 136 4.95 -8.06 -1.89
C ARG A 136 5.23 -8.43 -0.43
N LYS A 137 6.24 -7.85 0.22
CA LYS A 137 6.54 -8.03 1.65
C LYS A 137 5.60 -7.17 2.48
N THR A 138 4.35 -7.60 2.57
CA THR A 138 3.24 -6.90 3.23
C THR A 138 2.68 -7.73 4.37
N LEU A 139 1.93 -7.10 5.27
CA LEU A 139 1.15 -7.83 6.25
C LEU A 139 0.13 -8.74 5.53
N PRO A 140 -0.03 -10.00 5.97
CA PRO A 140 -1.03 -10.89 5.40
C PRO A 140 -2.45 -10.27 5.48
N GLY A 141 -3.20 -10.35 4.39
CA GLY A 141 -4.55 -9.82 4.30
C GLY A 141 -4.64 -8.31 4.03
N LEU A 142 -3.58 -7.51 4.30
CA LEU A 142 -3.59 -6.05 4.22
C LEU A 142 -2.76 -5.49 3.05
N ARG A 143 -2.46 -6.30 2.04
CA ARG A 143 -1.61 -5.86 0.91
C ARG A 143 -2.24 -4.73 0.10
N TYR A 144 -3.54 -4.78 -0.08
CA TYR A 144 -4.24 -3.76 -0.85
C TYR A 144 -4.13 -2.39 -0.17
N GLU A 145 -4.39 -2.33 1.13
CA GLU A 145 -4.31 -1.15 1.97
C GLU A 145 -2.88 -0.58 1.99
N GLN A 146 -1.89 -1.44 2.21
CA GLN A 146 -0.49 -1.02 2.29
C GLN A 146 0.02 -0.49 0.94
N LYS A 147 -0.31 -1.16 -0.17
CA LYS A 147 0.09 -0.70 -1.51
C LYS A 147 -0.67 0.57 -1.94
N TYR A 148 -1.94 0.71 -1.56
CA TYR A 148 -2.67 1.96 -1.73
C TYR A 148 -1.99 3.11 -0.99
N SER A 149 -1.56 2.89 0.25
CA SER A 149 -0.88 3.88 1.08
C SER A 149 0.44 4.35 0.47
N VAL A 150 1.19 3.45 -0.17
CA VAL A 150 2.41 3.81 -0.91
C VAL A 150 2.11 4.77 -2.06
N VAL A 151 1.04 4.54 -2.81
CA VAL A 151 0.62 5.44 -3.91
C VAL A 151 0.20 6.82 -3.36
N ILE A 152 -0.56 6.85 -2.26
CA ILE A 152 -0.97 8.10 -1.61
C ILE A 152 0.24 8.89 -1.11
N GLY A 153 1.28 8.22 -0.61
CA GLY A 153 2.54 8.83 -0.19
C GLY A 153 3.45 9.28 -1.35
N GLY A 154 3.04 9.06 -2.61
CA GLY A 154 3.77 9.48 -3.82
C GLY A 154 4.65 8.40 -4.44
N GLY A 155 4.69 7.18 -3.89
CA GLY A 155 5.36 6.03 -4.48
C GLY A 155 4.55 5.39 -5.61
N GLN A 156 5.03 4.27 -6.13
CA GLN A 156 4.38 3.50 -7.18
C GLN A 156 4.27 2.03 -6.75
N ASN A 157 3.28 1.34 -7.29
CA ASN A 157 3.13 -0.08 -7.03
C ASN A 157 4.00 -0.90 -7.98
N HIS A 158 4.77 -1.82 -7.43
CA HIS A 158 5.24 -3.01 -8.10
C HIS A 158 4.09 -4.03 -8.22
N ARG A 159 4.31 -5.21 -8.80
CA ARG A 159 3.27 -6.23 -8.98
C ARG A 159 2.45 -6.46 -7.70
N MET A 160 1.15 -6.62 -7.86
CA MET A 160 0.22 -6.85 -6.76
C MET A 160 0.30 -8.31 -6.26
N GLY A 161 0.48 -9.26 -7.18
CA GLY A 161 0.46 -10.69 -6.87
C GLY A 161 1.41 -11.51 -7.76
N LEU A 162 1.11 -12.81 -7.87
CA LEU A 162 1.82 -13.71 -8.77
C LEU A 162 1.22 -13.73 -10.19
N TYR A 163 0.09 -13.06 -10.36
CA TYR A 163 -0.78 -13.12 -11.54
C TYR A 163 -0.63 -11.93 -12.49
N ASP A 164 0.01 -10.85 -12.07
CA ASP A 164 0.03 -9.58 -12.84
C ASP A 164 1.38 -9.25 -13.47
N ALA A 165 2.50 -9.83 -12.99
CA ALA A 165 3.80 -9.76 -13.62
C ALA A 165 4.70 -10.94 -13.21
N ALA A 166 5.57 -11.38 -14.10
CA ALA A 166 6.58 -12.38 -13.77
C ALA A 166 7.79 -11.70 -13.13
N LEU A 167 8.25 -12.26 -11.98
CA LEU A 167 9.55 -11.97 -11.38
C LEU A 167 10.30 -13.29 -11.26
N VAL A 168 11.28 -13.46 -12.10
CA VAL A 168 12.18 -14.62 -12.11
C VAL A 168 13.22 -14.42 -11.02
N LYS A 169 13.41 -15.41 -10.17
CA LYS A 169 14.34 -15.42 -9.03
C LYS A 169 15.28 -16.61 -9.12
N GLU A 170 16.30 -16.64 -8.23
CA GLU A 170 17.31 -17.71 -8.19
C GLU A 170 16.70 -19.11 -8.27
N ASN A 171 15.64 -19.39 -7.55
CA ASN A 171 14.97 -20.70 -7.56
C ASN A 171 14.31 -21.03 -8.91
N HIS A 172 13.79 -20.04 -9.61
CA HIS A 172 13.23 -20.21 -10.95
C HIS A 172 14.35 -20.46 -11.98
N ILE A 173 15.47 -19.73 -11.85
CA ILE A 173 16.65 -19.88 -12.72
C ILE A 173 17.25 -21.29 -12.53
N ALA A 174 17.44 -21.72 -11.28
CA ALA A 174 17.93 -23.04 -10.96
C ALA A 174 17.04 -24.16 -11.53
N SER A 175 15.72 -24.00 -11.42
CA SER A 175 14.75 -24.96 -11.97
C SER A 175 14.73 -24.99 -13.49
N SER A 176 14.90 -23.84 -14.17
CA SER A 176 14.88 -23.72 -15.63
C SER A 176 16.25 -24.05 -16.26
N GLY A 177 17.32 -23.96 -15.46
CA GLY A 177 18.70 -24.21 -15.86
C GLY A 177 19.47 -22.98 -16.37
N SER A 178 18.81 -21.85 -16.71
CA SER A 178 19.43 -20.57 -17.04
C SER A 178 18.37 -19.45 -17.07
N ILE A 179 18.82 -18.19 -16.97
CA ILE A 179 17.98 -17.00 -17.14
C ILE A 179 17.32 -17.04 -18.52
N LYS A 180 18.11 -17.30 -19.57
CA LYS A 180 17.60 -17.36 -20.94
C LYS A 180 16.43 -18.35 -21.07
N LYS A 181 16.57 -19.57 -20.59
CA LYS A 181 15.49 -20.58 -20.66
C LYS A 181 14.24 -20.15 -19.89
N ALA A 182 14.41 -19.52 -18.73
CA ALA A 182 13.29 -18.99 -17.95
C ALA A 182 12.55 -17.89 -18.71
N VAL A 183 13.26 -16.92 -19.29
CA VAL A 183 12.69 -15.83 -20.09
C VAL A 183 12.02 -16.38 -21.35
N ASP A 184 12.69 -17.24 -22.12
CA ASP A 184 12.12 -17.85 -23.34
C ASP A 184 10.81 -18.61 -23.03
N THR A 185 10.78 -19.36 -21.91
CA THR A 185 9.57 -20.10 -21.50
C THR A 185 8.42 -19.15 -21.18
N LEU A 186 8.68 -18.06 -20.46
CA LEU A 186 7.65 -17.07 -20.12
C LEU A 186 7.16 -16.32 -21.36
N ARG A 187 8.05 -15.98 -22.31
CA ARG A 187 7.66 -15.34 -23.59
C ARG A 187 6.79 -16.27 -24.44
N ASN A 188 7.11 -17.55 -24.51
CA ASN A 188 6.29 -18.55 -25.21
C ASN A 188 4.89 -18.71 -24.57
N ASN A 189 4.75 -18.39 -23.29
CA ASN A 189 3.48 -18.34 -22.57
C ASN A 189 2.81 -16.95 -22.59
N GLU A 190 3.24 -16.07 -23.52
CA GLU A 190 2.67 -14.73 -23.75
C GLU A 190 2.74 -13.77 -22.54
N VAL A 191 3.68 -14.00 -21.62
CA VAL A 191 3.91 -13.09 -20.48
C VAL A 191 4.47 -11.77 -21.01
N LYS A 192 3.76 -10.67 -20.72
CA LYS A 192 4.07 -9.34 -21.28
C LYS A 192 5.24 -8.66 -20.60
N ILE A 193 5.33 -8.76 -19.27
CA ILE A 193 6.38 -8.11 -18.47
C ILE A 193 7.12 -9.20 -17.72
N ILE A 194 8.41 -9.33 -18.00
CA ILE A 194 9.32 -10.29 -17.37
C ILE A 194 10.42 -9.48 -16.67
N GLU A 195 10.42 -9.55 -15.35
CA GLU A 195 11.47 -9.03 -14.52
C GLU A 195 12.36 -10.17 -14.03
N VAL A 196 13.67 -9.96 -14.01
CA VAL A 196 14.66 -10.94 -13.55
C VAL A 196 15.42 -10.33 -12.38
N GLU A 197 15.43 -11.01 -11.23
CA GLU A 197 16.28 -10.71 -10.08
C GLU A 197 17.68 -11.27 -10.36
N VAL A 198 18.68 -10.40 -10.29
CA VAL A 198 20.08 -10.71 -10.63
C VAL A 198 21.00 -10.29 -9.49
N GLU A 199 22.03 -11.09 -9.18
CA GLU A 199 22.93 -10.90 -8.04
C GLU A 199 24.32 -10.37 -8.44
N ASN A 200 24.63 -10.35 -9.75
CA ASN A 200 25.92 -9.90 -10.28
C ASN A 200 25.80 -9.40 -11.72
N LEU A 201 26.89 -8.75 -12.20
CA LEU A 201 26.94 -8.16 -13.54
C LEU A 201 26.84 -9.20 -14.68
N ASN A 202 27.27 -10.45 -14.47
CA ASN A 202 27.16 -11.49 -15.51
C ASN A 202 25.69 -11.90 -15.68
N GLU A 203 24.96 -12.09 -14.58
CA GLU A 203 23.52 -12.37 -14.64
C GLU A 203 22.73 -11.20 -15.21
N LEU A 204 23.14 -9.95 -14.89
CA LEU A 204 22.54 -8.76 -15.50
C LEU A 204 22.71 -8.77 -17.01
N GLN A 205 23.92 -9.06 -17.51
CA GLN A 205 24.15 -9.16 -18.95
C GLN A 205 23.34 -10.29 -19.57
N GLU A 206 23.27 -11.47 -18.94
CA GLU A 206 22.43 -12.58 -19.41
C GLU A 206 20.93 -12.21 -19.45
N ALA A 207 20.42 -11.47 -18.46
CA ALA A 207 19.04 -11.00 -18.44
C ALA A 207 18.75 -10.01 -19.59
N ILE A 208 19.66 -9.08 -19.86
CA ILE A 208 19.59 -8.14 -20.98
C ILE A 208 19.58 -8.91 -22.30
N ASP A 209 20.54 -9.81 -22.52
CA ASP A 209 20.70 -10.59 -23.77
C ASP A 209 19.51 -11.54 -23.99
N SER A 210 18.84 -11.95 -22.94
CA SER A 210 17.65 -12.79 -22.98
C SER A 210 16.35 -12.03 -23.27
N GLY A 211 16.39 -10.68 -23.29
CA GLY A 211 15.22 -9.84 -23.56
C GLY A 211 14.26 -9.73 -22.37
N ALA A 212 14.78 -9.72 -21.14
CA ALA A 212 14.02 -9.33 -19.97
C ALA A 212 13.62 -7.84 -20.07
N ASP A 213 12.43 -7.49 -19.59
CA ASP A 213 11.95 -6.10 -19.64
C ASP A 213 12.53 -5.27 -18.49
N ILE A 214 12.78 -5.91 -17.34
CA ILE A 214 13.29 -5.28 -16.13
C ILE A 214 14.33 -6.20 -15.48
N ALA A 215 15.43 -5.64 -15.01
CA ALA A 215 16.37 -6.32 -14.13
C ALA A 215 16.32 -5.72 -12.73
N MET A 216 16.08 -6.57 -11.72
CA MET A 216 16.13 -6.19 -10.32
C MET A 216 17.50 -6.55 -9.76
N LEU A 217 18.28 -5.55 -9.36
CA LEU A 217 19.61 -5.75 -8.79
C LEU A 217 19.49 -6.10 -7.31
N ASP A 218 19.75 -7.36 -6.94
CA ASP A 218 19.69 -7.82 -5.56
C ASP A 218 21.08 -7.86 -4.95
N ASN A 219 21.25 -7.21 -3.79
CA ASN A 219 22.49 -7.18 -3.01
C ASN A 219 23.75 -6.71 -3.76
N PHE A 220 23.63 -5.90 -4.80
CA PHE A 220 24.76 -5.35 -5.54
C PHE A 220 25.61 -4.43 -4.66
N LYS A 221 26.93 -4.48 -4.85
CA LYS A 221 27.85 -3.51 -4.24
C LYS A 221 27.67 -2.15 -4.92
N GLN A 222 27.92 -1.08 -4.16
CA GLN A 222 27.78 0.28 -4.70
C GLN A 222 28.63 0.53 -5.96
N THR A 223 29.83 -0.07 -6.06
CA THR A 223 30.69 -0.01 -7.25
C THR A 223 30.03 -0.62 -8.47
N ASP A 224 29.33 -1.73 -8.28
CA ASP A 224 28.72 -2.51 -9.36
C ASP A 224 27.41 -1.87 -9.85
N LEU A 225 26.73 -1.09 -8.96
CA LEU A 225 25.52 -0.32 -9.32
C LEU A 225 25.81 0.73 -10.40
N VAL A 226 27.00 1.37 -10.39
CA VAL A 226 27.38 2.34 -11.41
C VAL A 226 27.52 1.64 -12.76
N THR A 227 28.26 0.52 -12.79
CA THR A 227 28.44 -0.27 -14.00
C THR A 227 27.11 -0.84 -14.51
N ALA A 228 26.25 -1.32 -13.61
CA ALA A 228 24.92 -1.80 -13.97
C ALA A 228 24.05 -0.72 -14.60
N ALA A 229 24.09 0.51 -14.05
CA ALA A 229 23.37 1.64 -14.63
C ALA A 229 23.88 2.01 -16.05
N GLU A 230 25.20 1.96 -16.27
CA GLU A 230 25.79 2.19 -17.60
C GLU A 230 25.35 1.12 -18.61
N LEU A 231 25.31 -0.16 -18.21
CA LEU A 231 24.82 -1.25 -19.04
C LEU A 231 23.34 -1.07 -19.41
N SER A 232 22.51 -0.60 -18.48
CA SER A 232 21.07 -0.39 -18.74
C SER A 232 20.80 0.79 -19.67
N LEU A 233 21.59 1.84 -19.62
CA LEU A 233 21.44 3.04 -20.48
C LEU A 233 21.78 2.77 -21.96
N ILE A 234 22.46 1.67 -22.25
CA ILE A 234 22.80 1.27 -23.64
C ILE A 234 21.57 0.64 -24.34
N HIS A 235 20.55 0.23 -23.59
CA HIS A 235 19.39 -0.55 -24.07
C HIS A 235 18.03 0.15 -23.90
N ILE A 236 18.03 1.47 -23.65
CA ILE A 236 16.80 2.28 -23.64
C ILE A 236 16.48 2.78 -25.05
#